data_b2c31cf7951eb784cd1a85c39ce8c7ff
#
_entry.id   b2c31cf7951eb784cd1a85c39ce8c7ff
#
_cell.length_a   1.000
_cell.length_b   1.000
_cell.length_c   1.000
_cell.angle_alpha   90.00
_cell.angle_beta   90.00
_cell.angle_gamma   90.00
#
_symmetry.space_group_name_H-M   'P 1'
#
loop_
_entity.id
_entity.type
_entity.pdbx_description
1 polymer ?
#
loop_
_entity_poly.entity_id
_entity_poly.type
_entity_poly.pdbx_seq_one_letter_code
_entity_poly.pdbx_strand_id
1 'polypeptide(L)' 'MLDNTLENISKLNESDFIDSLINEARLVTIFLVSGIKLEGIITSFDTSTVTLRGSNNTQLIYKHAISTILPV' A
#
# COMPACT_ATOMS: atom_id res chain seq x y z
N MET A 1 14.08 10.93 -22.62
CA MET A 1 13.71 11.90 -21.61
C MET A 1 12.39 11.61 -21.00
N LEU A 2 11.34 11.69 -21.81
CA LEU A 2 10.03 11.40 -21.29
C LEU A 2 9.93 9.98 -20.77
N ASP A 3 10.61 9.07 -21.44
CA ASP A 3 10.58 7.68 -21.03
C ASP A 3 11.14 7.50 -19.62
N ASN A 4 12.24 8.21 -19.33
CA ASN A 4 12.83 8.13 -18.01
C ASN A 4 11.89 8.68 -16.95
N THR A 5 11.18 9.74 -17.29
CA THR A 5 10.22 10.33 -16.37
C THR A 5 9.11 9.35 -16.04
N LEU A 6 8.58 8.67 -17.07
CA LEU A 6 7.53 7.70 -16.87
C LEU A 6 8.02 6.52 -16.04
N GLU A 7 9.23 6.05 -16.31
CA GLU A 7 9.78 4.96 -15.53
C GLU A 7 9.96 5.35 -14.08
N ASN A 8 10.44 6.56 -13.84
CA ASN A 8 10.62 7.04 -12.48
C ASN A 8 9.29 7.13 -11.75
N ILE A 9 8.27 7.63 -12.44
CA ILE A 9 6.95 7.73 -11.83
C ILE A 9 6.43 6.34 -11.49
N SER A 10 6.62 5.38 -12.37
CA SER A 10 6.17 4.02 -12.12
C SER A 10 6.87 3.41 -10.91
N LYS A 11 8.18 3.62 -10.81
CA LYS A 11 8.94 3.10 -9.67
C LYS A 11 8.53 3.78 -8.38
N LEU A 12 8.31 5.08 -8.43
CA LEU A 12 7.86 5.82 -7.26
C LEU A 12 6.51 5.35 -6.79
N ASN A 13 5.64 4.97 -7.76
CA ASN A 13 4.27 4.64 -7.42
C ASN A 13 4.10 3.46 -6.50
N GLU A 14 5.04 2.54 -6.47
CA GLU A 14 4.91 1.44 -5.51
C GLU A 14 5.65 1.75 -4.22
N SER A 15 6.97 1.75 -4.25
CA SER A 15 7.75 1.88 -3.02
C SER A 15 7.55 3.22 -2.35
N ASP A 16 7.63 4.29 -3.13
CA ASP A 16 7.56 5.63 -2.55
C ASP A 16 6.16 5.98 -2.10
N PHE A 17 5.15 5.50 -2.83
CA PHE A 17 3.78 5.71 -2.43
C PHE A 17 3.51 5.06 -1.07
N ILE A 18 3.91 3.81 -0.91
CA ILE A 18 3.68 3.11 0.35
C ILE A 18 4.52 3.73 1.46
N ASP A 19 5.78 4.09 1.16
CA ASP A 19 6.63 4.75 2.14
C ASP A 19 6.00 6.04 2.66
N SER A 20 5.41 6.84 1.78
CA SER A 20 4.79 8.08 2.22
C SER A 20 3.59 7.81 3.11
N LEU A 21 2.83 6.76 2.84
CA LEU A 21 1.71 6.40 3.69
C LEU A 21 2.17 5.98 5.07
N ILE A 22 3.28 5.25 5.15
CA ILE A 22 3.85 4.83 6.43
C ILE A 22 4.37 6.05 7.19
N ASN A 23 5.12 6.89 6.52
CA ASN A 23 5.73 8.06 7.16
C ASN A 23 4.68 9.01 7.71
N GLU A 24 3.55 9.13 7.03
CA GLU A 24 2.47 10.01 7.45
C GLU A 24 1.48 9.33 8.39
N ALA A 25 1.66 8.03 8.65
CA ALA A 25 0.72 7.24 9.43
C ALA A 25 -0.70 7.46 8.94
N ARG A 26 -0.88 7.37 7.62
CA ARG A 26 -2.14 7.76 6.99
C ARG A 26 -3.11 6.59 6.95
N LEU A 27 -4.36 6.88 7.27
CA LEU A 27 -5.42 5.88 7.17
C LEU A 27 -5.64 5.54 5.69
N VAL A 28 -5.72 4.26 5.39
CA VAL A 28 -5.93 3.79 4.03
C VAL A 28 -7.02 2.73 4.00
N THR A 29 -7.60 2.56 2.81
CA THR A 29 -8.47 1.45 2.51
C THR A 29 -7.74 0.56 1.51
N ILE A 30 -7.64 -0.72 1.81
CA ILE A 30 -7.02 -1.71 0.92
C ILE A 30 -8.12 -2.60 0.38
N PHE A 31 -8.24 -2.64 -0.95
CA PHE A 31 -9.18 -3.53 -1.64
C PHE A 31 -8.43 -4.76 -2.07
N LEU A 32 -8.94 -5.92 -1.68
CA LEU A 32 -8.35 -7.18 -2.10
C LEU A 32 -8.98 -7.65 -3.41
N VAL A 33 -8.26 -8.50 -4.14
CA VAL A 33 -8.80 -9.03 -5.38
C VAL A 33 -10.05 -9.88 -5.16
N SER A 34 -10.25 -10.37 -3.93
CA SER A 34 -11.45 -11.12 -3.56
C SER A 34 -12.67 -10.21 -3.37
N GLY A 35 -12.48 -8.90 -3.36
CA GLY A 35 -13.56 -7.95 -3.11
C GLY A 35 -13.63 -7.47 -1.66
N ILE A 36 -12.86 -8.07 -0.78
CA ILE A 36 -12.83 -7.64 0.63
C ILE A 36 -12.14 -6.29 0.74
N LYS A 37 -12.65 -5.46 1.63
CA LYS A 37 -12.11 -4.13 1.90
C LYS A 37 -11.60 -4.09 3.33
N LEU A 38 -10.35 -3.63 3.49
CA LEU A 38 -9.70 -3.52 4.80
C LEU A 38 -9.31 -2.08 5.02
N GLU A 39 -9.37 -1.62 6.27
CA GLU A 39 -8.99 -0.25 6.63
C GLU A 39 -8.00 -0.24 7.76
N GLY A 40 -7.07 0.69 7.71
CA GLY A 40 -6.07 0.81 8.76
C GLY A 40 -4.90 1.64 8.30
N ILE A 41 -3.80 1.49 9.02
CA ILE A 41 -2.56 2.22 8.77
C ILE A 41 -1.49 1.21 8.42
N ILE A 42 -0.81 1.43 7.28
CA ILE A 42 0.28 0.56 6.89
C ILE A 42 1.48 0.89 7.77
N THR A 43 2.03 -0.11 8.44
CA THR A 43 3.17 0.09 9.34
C THR A 43 4.49 -0.35 8.72
N SER A 44 4.44 -1.31 7.80
CA SER A 44 5.66 -1.76 7.11
C SER A 44 5.27 -2.52 5.86
N PHE A 45 6.25 -2.74 4.99
CA PHE A 45 6.04 -3.56 3.80
C PHE A 45 7.38 -4.11 3.33
N ASP A 46 7.31 -5.17 2.53
CA ASP A 46 8.48 -5.69 1.84
C ASP A 46 8.08 -6.04 0.42
N THR A 47 8.90 -6.83 -0.28
CA THR A 47 8.63 -7.17 -1.67
C THR A 47 7.32 -7.93 -1.87
N SER A 48 6.88 -8.67 -0.87
CA SER A 48 5.75 -9.58 -1.02
C SER A 48 4.57 -9.26 -0.14
N THR A 49 4.76 -8.48 0.93
CA THR A 49 3.73 -8.29 1.94
C THR A 49 3.60 -6.85 2.38
N VAL A 50 2.45 -6.55 2.96
CA VAL A 50 2.14 -5.27 3.58
C VAL A 50 1.54 -5.57 4.94
N THR A 51 2.00 -4.87 5.97
CA THR A 51 1.44 -5.00 7.33
C THR A 51 0.49 -3.85 7.57
N LEU A 52 -0.75 -4.18 7.89
CA LEU A 52 -1.83 -3.21 8.12
C LEU A 52 -2.29 -3.29 9.56
N ARG A 53 -2.23 -2.16 10.26
CA ARG A 53 -2.71 -2.07 11.63
C ARG A 53 -4.11 -1.47 11.64
N GLY A 54 -5.10 -2.28 12.03
CA GLY A 54 -6.47 -1.81 12.21
C GLY A 54 -6.71 -1.38 13.64
N SER A 55 -7.98 -1.18 13.97
CA SER A 55 -8.33 -0.70 15.31
C SER A 55 -8.11 -1.78 16.38
N ASN A 56 -8.30 -3.05 16.03
CA ASN A 56 -8.23 -4.12 17.01
C ASN A 56 -7.18 -5.19 16.70
N ASN A 57 -6.58 -5.13 15.52
CA ASN A 57 -5.63 -6.17 15.13
C ASN A 57 -4.63 -5.64 14.14
N THR A 58 -3.61 -6.46 13.88
CA THR A 58 -2.62 -6.20 12.85
C THR A 58 -2.67 -7.36 11.87
N GLN A 59 -2.71 -7.06 10.60
CA GLN A 59 -2.86 -8.06 9.56
C GLN A 59 -1.68 -8.00 8.60
N LEU A 60 -1.23 -9.18 8.20
CA LEU A 60 -0.23 -9.33 7.15
C LEU A 60 -0.98 -9.64 5.85
N ILE A 61 -0.77 -8.82 4.83
CA ILE A 61 -1.48 -8.96 3.57
C ILE A 61 -0.47 -9.20 2.46
N TYR A 62 -0.70 -10.24 1.67
CA TYR A 62 0.18 -10.52 0.54
C TYR A 62 -0.14 -9.57 -0.60
N LYS A 63 0.90 -8.98 -1.17
CA LYS A 63 0.72 -7.96 -2.21
C LYS A 63 -0.05 -8.50 -3.41
N HIS A 64 0.13 -9.78 -3.75
CA HIS A 64 -0.57 -10.32 -4.90
C HIS A 64 -2.08 -10.42 -4.67
N ALA A 65 -2.53 -10.28 -3.44
CA ALA A 65 -3.97 -10.26 -3.13
C ALA A 65 -4.54 -8.85 -3.13
N ILE A 66 -3.71 -7.83 -3.28
CA ILE A 66 -4.15 -6.44 -3.21
C ILE A 66 -4.50 -5.95 -4.61
N SER A 67 -5.69 -5.38 -4.74
CA SER A 67 -6.12 -4.73 -5.97
C SER A 67 -5.78 -3.24 -5.95
N THR A 68 -6.10 -2.58 -4.84
CA THR A 68 -5.98 -1.12 -4.75
C THR A 68 -5.69 -0.71 -3.32
N ILE A 69 -4.84 0.31 -3.16
CA ILE A 69 -4.64 0.97 -1.88
C ILE A 69 -5.09 2.41 -2.05
N LEU A 70 -6.08 2.81 -1.26
CA LEU A 70 -6.70 4.12 -1.40
C LEU A 70 -6.52 4.91 -0.10
N PRO A 71 -5.71 5.97 -0.10
CA PRO A 71 -5.61 6.83 1.08
C PRO A 71 -6.94 7.54 1.32
N VAL A 72 -7.29 7.63 2.57
CA VAL A 72 -8.55 8.29 2.96
C VAL A 72 -8.35 9.79 3.13
#